data_5ecbe5435e1f891f6239f01eec4e8a75
#
_entry.id   5ecbe5435e1f891f6239f01eec4e8a75
#
_cell.length_a   1.000
_cell.length_b   1.000
_cell.length_c   1.000
_cell.angle_alpha   90.00
_cell.angle_beta   90.00
_cell.angle_gamma   90.00
#
_symmetry.space_group_name_H-M   'P 1'
#
loop_
_entity.id
_entity.type
_entity.pdbx_description
1 polymer ?
#
loop_
_entity_poly.entity_id
_entity_poly.type
_entity_poly.pdbx_seq_one_letter_code
_entity_poly.pdbx_strand_id
1 'polypeptide(L)'
;VQDPQYSLALKGGVTSFHILPGSANLIGGRGVTVKNLQRNTINSMKFPKAPHSLKMACGENPKRVYGNRGQAPSTRMGNAAGYRKSWIQAEGYLRRLNEYEEKSDEAKELEYAPTRDLEMETLTGVLKGEILVHNHCYRADEMATMIDIAKEFNYKITAFHHGVEAYKIADLLADNGICGALWA
;
A
#
# COMPACT_ATOMS: atom_id res chain seq x y z
N VAL A 1 12.90 -16.50 2.45
CA VAL A 1 13.28 -17.46 1.42
C VAL A 1 13.74 -18.79 2.04
N GLN A 2 14.38 -18.75 3.22
CA GLN A 2 14.86 -19.93 3.92
C GLN A 2 14.12 -20.21 5.23
N ASP A 3 13.00 -19.55 5.46
CA ASP A 3 12.20 -19.73 6.67
C ASP A 3 11.54 -21.13 6.64
N PRO A 4 11.67 -21.95 7.67
CA PRO A 4 11.07 -23.28 7.74
C PRO A 4 9.54 -23.26 7.66
N GLN A 5 8.89 -22.13 7.95
CA GLN A 5 7.44 -21.97 7.83
C GLN A 5 6.94 -22.15 6.40
N TYR A 6 7.74 -21.84 5.36
CA TYR A 6 7.37 -22.13 3.97
C TYR A 6 7.10 -23.62 3.75
N SER A 7 7.99 -24.46 4.24
CA SER A 7 7.83 -25.93 4.12
C SER A 7 6.64 -26.45 4.92
N LEU A 8 6.40 -25.90 6.11
CA LEU A 8 5.25 -26.27 6.95
C LEU A 8 3.94 -25.87 6.29
N ALA A 9 3.86 -24.65 5.77
CA ALA A 9 2.69 -24.16 5.06
C ALA A 9 2.41 -24.97 3.78
N LEU A 10 3.46 -25.39 3.05
CA LEU A 10 3.32 -26.24 1.87
C LEU A 10 2.72 -27.61 2.22
N LYS A 11 3.14 -28.22 3.33
CA LYS A 11 2.55 -29.46 3.85
C LYS A 11 1.06 -29.31 4.19
N GLY A 12 0.63 -28.10 4.58
CA GLY A 12 -0.76 -27.73 4.78
C GLY A 12 -1.51 -27.33 3.50
N GLY A 13 -0.89 -27.46 2.33
CA GLY A 13 -1.52 -27.15 1.04
C GLY A 13 -1.41 -25.68 0.59
N VAL A 14 -0.66 -24.83 1.30
CA VAL A 14 -0.48 -23.42 0.92
C VAL A 14 0.59 -23.32 -0.15
N THR A 15 0.15 -23.09 -1.39
CA THR A 15 1.03 -23.09 -2.58
C THR A 15 1.47 -21.69 -3.02
N SER A 16 0.84 -20.63 -2.49
CA SER A 16 1.21 -19.24 -2.78
C SER A 16 0.95 -18.35 -1.57
N PHE A 17 1.68 -17.24 -1.49
CA PHE A 17 1.54 -16.22 -0.44
C PHE A 17 1.44 -14.84 -1.05
N HIS A 18 0.64 -13.99 -0.43
CA HIS A 18 0.74 -12.55 -0.57
C HIS A 18 1.41 -12.00 0.69
N ILE A 19 2.67 -11.61 0.58
CA ILE A 19 3.48 -11.12 1.70
C ILE A 19 3.33 -9.62 1.78
N LEU A 20 2.83 -9.14 2.91
CA LEU A 20 2.59 -7.74 3.21
C LEU A 20 3.40 -7.28 4.42
N PRO A 21 3.90 -6.04 4.43
CA PRO A 21 4.44 -5.42 5.65
C PRO A 21 3.41 -5.38 6.78
N GLY A 22 3.90 -5.31 8.02
CA GLY A 22 3.06 -5.15 9.21
C GLY A 22 2.32 -3.82 9.25
N SER A 23 1.41 -3.65 10.23
CA SER A 23 0.49 -2.52 10.31
C SER A 23 0.98 -1.37 11.20
N ALA A 24 2.29 -1.27 11.44
CA ALA A 24 2.86 -0.22 12.29
C ALA A 24 2.91 1.16 11.61
N ASN A 25 3.02 1.19 10.31
CA ASN A 25 3.24 2.42 9.53
C ASN A 25 1.96 2.84 8.81
N LEU A 26 1.77 4.15 8.63
CA LEU A 26 0.71 4.69 7.74
C LEU A 26 0.83 4.12 6.34
N ILE A 27 2.06 4.17 5.82
CA ILE A 27 2.47 3.58 4.54
C ILE A 27 3.66 2.67 4.85
N GLY A 28 3.45 1.36 4.72
CA GLY A 28 4.39 0.34 5.21
C GLY A 28 5.37 -0.19 4.18
N GLY A 29 5.12 0.05 2.90
CA GLY A 29 5.94 -0.43 1.80
C GLY A 29 5.27 -1.48 0.93
N ARG A 30 6.02 -1.95 -0.08
CA ARG A 30 5.51 -2.89 -1.09
C ARG A 30 5.30 -4.29 -0.54
N GLY A 31 4.20 -4.89 -0.94
CA GLY A 31 3.94 -6.31 -0.82
C GLY A 31 4.24 -7.07 -2.12
N VAL A 32 4.33 -8.38 -2.02
CA VAL A 32 4.65 -9.25 -3.17
C VAL A 32 3.87 -10.57 -3.09
N THR A 33 3.34 -11.02 -4.23
CA THR A 33 2.77 -12.36 -4.35
C THR A 33 3.84 -13.32 -4.85
N VAL A 34 4.02 -14.43 -4.14
CA VAL A 34 5.04 -15.45 -4.42
C VAL A 34 4.44 -16.84 -4.47
N LYS A 35 5.04 -17.71 -5.26
CA LYS A 35 4.81 -19.15 -5.18
C LYS A 35 5.58 -19.74 -4.00
N ASN A 36 4.97 -20.68 -3.29
CA ASN A 36 5.63 -21.39 -2.21
C ASN A 36 6.61 -22.45 -2.78
N LEU A 37 7.70 -21.97 -3.35
CA LEU A 37 8.77 -22.78 -3.92
C LEU A 37 10.07 -22.42 -3.21
N GLN A 38 10.84 -23.45 -2.83
CA GLN A 38 12.19 -23.21 -2.32
C GLN A 38 13.10 -22.66 -3.43
N ARG A 39 13.57 -21.44 -3.26
CA ARG A 39 14.47 -20.73 -4.18
C ARG A 39 15.46 -19.89 -3.38
N ASN A 40 16.52 -19.44 -4.04
CA ASN A 40 17.58 -18.67 -3.39
C ASN A 40 17.24 -17.16 -3.26
N THR A 41 16.33 -16.65 -4.09
CA THR A 41 15.93 -15.23 -4.09
C THR A 41 14.43 -15.07 -4.15
N ILE A 42 13.92 -13.97 -3.60
CA ILE A 42 12.49 -13.64 -3.69
C ILE A 42 12.05 -13.43 -5.15
N ASN A 43 12.92 -12.89 -6.00
CA ASN A 43 12.60 -12.67 -7.41
C ASN A 43 12.29 -13.97 -8.15
N SER A 44 12.98 -15.07 -7.82
CA SER A 44 12.71 -16.39 -8.40
C SER A 44 11.45 -17.08 -7.85
N MET A 45 10.89 -16.54 -6.76
CA MET A 45 9.63 -17.00 -6.16
C MET A 45 8.42 -16.18 -6.64
N LYS A 46 8.62 -14.98 -7.17
CA LYS A 46 7.50 -14.10 -7.58
C LYS A 46 6.51 -14.84 -8.45
N PHE A 47 5.23 -14.64 -8.16
CA PHE A 47 4.16 -15.15 -9.00
C PHE A 47 4.15 -14.38 -10.33
N PRO A 48 4.24 -15.05 -11.50
CA PRO A 48 4.32 -14.37 -12.78
C PRO A 48 3.12 -13.44 -13.01
N LYS A 49 3.40 -12.21 -13.44
CA LYS A 49 2.38 -11.19 -13.76
C LYS A 49 1.48 -10.76 -12.58
N ALA A 50 1.73 -11.22 -11.36
CA ALA A 50 0.99 -10.70 -10.20
C ALA A 50 1.34 -9.23 -10.01
N PRO A 51 0.33 -8.34 -9.84
CA PRO A 51 0.58 -6.94 -9.57
C PRO A 51 1.30 -6.75 -8.24
N HIS A 52 2.08 -5.69 -8.14
CA HIS A 52 2.61 -5.26 -6.84
C HIS A 52 1.49 -4.70 -5.97
N SER A 53 1.72 -4.70 -4.67
CA SER A 53 0.82 -4.07 -3.73
C SER A 53 1.56 -3.09 -2.82
N LEU A 54 0.81 -2.17 -2.24
CA LEU A 54 1.25 -1.27 -1.18
C LEU A 54 0.48 -1.61 0.09
N LYS A 55 1.19 -1.90 1.19
CA LYS A 55 0.55 -2.05 2.50
C LYS A 55 0.45 -0.70 3.18
N MET A 56 -0.76 -0.38 3.61
CA MET A 56 -1.07 0.76 4.46
C MET A 56 -1.71 0.30 5.76
N ALA A 57 -1.78 1.18 6.74
CA ALA A 57 -2.53 0.94 7.97
C ALA A 57 -3.21 2.20 8.48
N CYS A 58 -4.44 2.07 8.95
CA CYS A 58 -5.20 3.12 9.60
C CYS A 58 -5.32 2.88 11.11
N GLY A 59 -5.90 3.86 11.78
CA GLY A 59 -6.42 3.71 13.13
C GLY A 59 -5.37 3.64 14.22
N GLU A 60 -5.59 2.72 15.13
CA GLU A 60 -4.84 2.68 16.39
C GLU A 60 -3.40 2.19 16.26
N ASN A 61 -3.11 1.31 15.27
CA ASN A 61 -1.80 0.70 15.18
C ASN A 61 -0.70 1.72 14.86
N PRO A 62 -0.77 2.53 13.78
CA PRO A 62 0.23 3.57 13.53
C PRO A 62 0.28 4.59 14.68
N LYS A 63 -0.88 5.07 15.12
CA LYS A 63 -0.97 6.02 16.22
C LYS A 63 -0.27 5.54 17.49
N ARG A 64 -0.48 4.28 17.88
CA ARG A 64 0.10 3.69 19.08
C ARG A 64 1.61 3.50 18.96
N VAL A 65 2.05 2.92 17.82
CA VAL A 65 3.46 2.59 17.62
C VAL A 65 4.33 3.84 17.63
N TYR A 66 3.93 4.88 16.93
CA TYR A 66 4.67 6.12 16.84
C TYR A 66 4.44 7.02 18.07
N GLY A 67 3.21 7.14 18.55
CA GLY A 67 2.87 7.92 19.72
C GLY A 67 3.59 7.45 20.98
N ASN A 68 3.75 6.14 21.19
CA ASN A 68 4.52 5.59 22.32
C ASN A 68 6.01 5.93 22.26
N ARG A 69 6.50 6.36 21.10
CA ARG A 69 7.89 6.81 20.89
C ARG A 69 8.02 8.34 20.87
N GLY A 70 6.95 9.07 21.20
CA GLY A 70 6.93 10.53 21.10
C GLY A 70 6.98 11.07 19.68
N GLN A 71 6.60 10.25 18.68
CA GLN A 71 6.66 10.58 17.26
C GLN A 71 5.26 10.73 16.67
N ALA A 72 5.14 11.43 15.55
CA ALA A 72 3.91 11.48 14.76
C ALA A 72 3.82 10.26 13.81
N PRO A 73 2.62 9.71 13.60
CA PRO A 73 1.33 10.14 14.15
C PRO A 73 1.11 9.65 15.60
N SER A 74 0.51 10.50 16.44
CA SER A 74 0.09 10.16 17.82
C SER A 74 -1.43 10.23 18.03
N THR A 75 -2.14 10.69 16.99
CA THR A 75 -3.61 10.80 16.97
C THR A 75 -4.19 10.30 15.65
N ARG A 76 -5.50 10.04 15.62
CA ARG A 76 -6.19 9.68 14.37
C ARG A 76 -6.20 10.81 13.35
N MET A 77 -6.30 12.06 13.81
CA MET A 77 -6.15 13.24 12.95
C MET A 77 -4.73 13.33 12.36
N GLY A 78 -3.71 12.98 13.16
CA GLY A 78 -2.33 12.85 12.69
C GLY A 78 -2.14 11.77 11.63
N ASN A 79 -2.88 10.65 11.73
CA ASN A 79 -2.91 9.65 10.67
C ASN A 79 -3.43 10.27 9.35
N ALA A 80 -4.59 10.94 9.39
CA ALA A 80 -5.19 11.55 8.21
C ALA A 80 -4.28 12.61 7.58
N ALA A 81 -3.64 13.44 8.39
CA ALA A 81 -2.66 14.42 7.92
C ALA A 81 -1.43 13.75 7.28
N GLY A 82 -0.95 12.64 7.86
CA GLY A 82 0.17 11.89 7.34
C GLY A 82 -0.09 11.28 5.96
N TYR A 83 -1.27 10.69 5.74
CA TYR A 83 -1.66 10.18 4.41
C TYR A 83 -1.69 11.31 3.37
N ARG A 84 -2.39 12.40 3.67
CA ARG A 84 -2.50 13.53 2.75
C ARG A 84 -1.14 14.12 2.40
N LYS A 85 -0.25 14.27 3.39
CA LYS A 85 1.13 14.72 3.16
C LYS A 85 1.85 13.84 2.14
N SER A 86 1.76 12.51 2.31
CA SER A 86 2.43 11.55 1.41
C SER A 86 1.83 11.60 -0.01
N TRP A 87 0.50 11.67 -0.14
CA TRP A 87 -0.14 11.76 -1.44
C TRP A 87 0.15 13.08 -2.16
N ILE A 88 0.15 14.22 -1.46
CA ILE A 88 0.56 15.53 -2.03
C ILE A 88 1.99 15.46 -2.57
N GLN A 89 2.90 14.82 -1.84
CA GLN A 89 4.28 14.64 -2.28
C GLN A 89 4.35 13.75 -3.53
N ALA A 90 3.57 12.66 -3.56
CA ALA A 90 3.49 11.75 -4.70
C ALA A 90 2.93 12.43 -5.95
N GLU A 91 1.86 13.23 -5.83
CA GLU A 91 1.33 14.02 -6.95
C GLU A 91 2.36 15.02 -7.48
N GLY A 92 3.07 15.70 -6.58
CA GLY A 92 4.15 16.61 -6.96
C GLY A 92 5.31 15.91 -7.69
N TYR A 93 5.66 14.71 -7.26
CA TYR A 93 6.67 13.90 -7.93
C TYR A 93 6.18 13.41 -9.30
N LEU A 94 4.96 12.90 -9.38
CA LEU A 94 4.34 12.45 -10.63
C LEU A 94 4.26 13.56 -11.67
N ARG A 95 3.87 14.77 -11.23
CA ARG A 95 3.83 15.93 -12.12
C ARG A 95 5.20 16.25 -12.72
N ARG A 96 6.27 16.29 -11.90
CA ARG A 96 7.64 16.51 -12.40
C ARG A 96 8.11 15.43 -13.37
N LEU A 97 7.74 14.17 -13.14
CA LEU A 97 8.04 13.09 -14.08
C LEU A 97 7.34 13.31 -15.43
N ASN A 98 6.04 13.61 -15.40
CA ASN A 98 5.27 13.84 -16.61
C ASN A 98 5.78 15.06 -17.39
N GLU A 99 6.05 16.18 -16.69
CA GLU A 99 6.63 17.39 -17.30
C GLU A 99 7.98 17.11 -17.97
N TYR A 100 8.80 16.23 -17.39
CA TYR A 100 10.06 15.83 -18.00
C TYR A 100 9.84 14.91 -19.23
N GLU A 101 8.93 13.94 -19.12
CA GLU A 101 8.63 13.01 -20.23
C GLU A 101 8.01 13.70 -21.46
N GLU A 102 7.27 14.77 -21.26
CA GLU A 102 6.63 15.57 -22.32
C GLU A 102 7.62 16.50 -23.07
N LYS A 103 8.84 16.66 -22.58
CA LYS A 103 9.87 17.50 -23.24
C LYS A 103 10.36 16.86 -24.53
N SER A 104 10.79 17.70 -25.47
CA SER A 104 11.49 17.23 -26.67
C SER A 104 12.85 16.58 -26.32
N ASP A 105 13.38 15.78 -27.22
CA ASP A 105 14.67 15.11 -26.99
C ASP A 105 15.80 16.14 -26.78
N GLU A 106 15.77 17.27 -27.53
CA GLU A 106 16.76 18.34 -27.40
C GLU A 106 16.67 19.01 -26.01
N ALA A 107 15.46 19.18 -25.46
CA ALA A 107 15.28 19.75 -24.13
C ALA A 107 15.73 18.76 -23.02
N LYS A 108 15.52 17.45 -23.23
CA LYS A 108 16.01 16.40 -22.31
C LYS A 108 17.53 16.28 -22.28
N GLU A 109 18.22 16.60 -23.38
CA GLU A 109 19.69 16.65 -23.39
C GLU A 109 20.28 17.77 -22.54
N LEU A 110 19.52 18.85 -22.33
CA LEU A 110 19.94 20.02 -21.56
C LEU A 110 19.57 19.97 -20.07
N GLU A 111 18.75 19.03 -19.69
CA GLU A 111 18.25 18.90 -18.31
C GLU A 111 18.43 17.48 -17.77
N TYR A 112 18.68 17.38 -16.46
CA TYR A 112 18.68 16.08 -15.79
C TYR A 112 17.26 15.59 -15.54
N ALA A 113 17.04 14.29 -15.75
CA ALA A 113 15.82 13.64 -15.33
C ALA A 113 15.58 13.86 -13.80
N PRO A 114 14.34 13.94 -13.34
CA PRO A 114 14.04 14.00 -11.92
C PRO A 114 14.74 12.88 -11.15
N THR A 115 15.39 13.23 -10.05
CA THR A 115 16.09 12.25 -9.20
C THR A 115 15.11 11.17 -8.75
N ARG A 116 15.52 9.92 -8.86
CA ARG A 116 14.71 8.79 -8.43
C ARG A 116 14.48 8.81 -6.93
N ASP A 117 13.24 8.57 -6.55
CA ASP A 117 12.79 8.40 -5.17
C ASP A 117 11.92 7.14 -5.09
N LEU A 118 12.44 6.08 -4.45
CA LEU A 118 11.77 4.78 -4.41
C LEU A 118 10.44 4.81 -3.64
N GLU A 119 10.31 5.69 -2.65
CA GLU A 119 9.06 5.90 -1.93
C GLU A 119 8.04 6.54 -2.87
N MET A 120 8.41 7.63 -3.52
CA MET A 120 7.55 8.35 -4.46
C MET A 120 7.22 7.51 -5.69
N GLU A 121 8.17 6.72 -6.23
CA GLU A 121 7.90 5.77 -7.31
C GLU A 121 6.83 4.74 -6.92
N THR A 122 6.82 4.30 -5.67
CA THR A 122 5.80 3.38 -5.17
C THR A 122 4.43 4.06 -5.07
N LEU A 123 4.38 5.27 -4.52
CA LEU A 123 3.14 6.02 -4.38
C LEU A 123 2.58 6.47 -5.74
N THR A 124 3.42 6.90 -6.67
CA THR A 124 2.98 7.23 -8.03
C THR A 124 2.46 6.00 -8.78
N GLY A 125 3.04 4.82 -8.55
CA GLY A 125 2.49 3.57 -9.08
C GLY A 125 1.08 3.26 -8.56
N VAL A 126 0.74 3.65 -7.33
CA VAL A 126 -0.62 3.59 -6.81
C VAL A 126 -1.53 4.59 -7.51
N LEU A 127 -1.10 5.85 -7.67
CA LEU A 127 -1.88 6.89 -8.37
C LEU A 127 -2.15 6.52 -9.84
N LYS A 128 -1.24 5.79 -10.48
CA LYS A 128 -1.40 5.25 -11.84
C LYS A 128 -2.27 3.97 -11.89
N GLY A 129 -2.64 3.39 -10.75
CA GLY A 129 -3.38 2.13 -10.69
C GLY A 129 -2.55 0.87 -10.97
N GLU A 130 -1.22 0.98 -11.00
CA GLU A 130 -0.30 -0.13 -11.27
C GLU A 130 0.00 -0.95 -9.99
N ILE A 131 -0.16 -0.33 -8.82
CA ILE A 131 0.10 -0.92 -7.50
C ILE A 131 -1.19 -0.95 -6.70
N LEU A 132 -1.58 -2.12 -6.23
CA LEU A 132 -2.81 -2.36 -5.48
C LEU A 132 -2.66 -1.96 -4.01
N VAL A 133 -3.65 -1.26 -3.44
CA VAL A 133 -3.61 -0.84 -2.03
C VAL A 133 -4.29 -1.86 -1.13
N HIS A 134 -3.55 -2.38 -0.17
CA HIS A 134 -4.01 -3.23 0.91
C HIS A 134 -3.89 -2.49 2.24
N ASN A 135 -5.01 -2.12 2.83
CA ASN A 135 -5.05 -1.25 4.00
C ASN A 135 -5.56 -2.01 5.24
N HIS A 136 -4.76 -2.06 6.29
CA HIS A 136 -5.22 -2.53 7.59
C HIS A 136 -6.14 -1.51 8.23
N CYS A 137 -7.35 -1.91 8.63
CA CYS A 137 -8.30 -1.03 9.29
C CYS A 137 -9.33 -1.82 10.08
N TYR A 138 -9.52 -1.53 11.37
CA TYR A 138 -10.51 -2.24 12.20
C TYR A 138 -11.91 -1.62 12.14
N ARG A 139 -12.01 -0.30 12.26
CA ARG A 139 -13.26 0.42 12.49
C ARG A 139 -13.91 0.88 11.19
N ALA A 140 -15.23 0.85 11.18
CA ALA A 140 -16.03 1.25 10.02
C ALA A 140 -15.83 2.74 9.66
N ASP A 141 -15.81 3.64 10.64
CA ASP A 141 -15.60 5.07 10.44
C ASP A 141 -14.21 5.41 9.89
N GLU A 142 -13.19 4.64 10.30
CA GLU A 142 -11.83 4.79 9.78
C GLU A 142 -11.70 4.26 8.35
N MET A 143 -12.34 3.14 8.03
CA MET A 143 -12.42 2.64 6.65
C MET A 143 -13.11 3.64 5.75
N ALA A 144 -14.25 4.23 6.18
CA ALA A 144 -14.93 5.28 5.43
C ALA A 144 -14.03 6.50 5.19
N THR A 145 -13.31 6.96 6.23
CA THR A 145 -12.34 8.05 6.10
C THR A 145 -11.23 7.73 5.08
N MET A 146 -10.75 6.49 5.06
CA MET A 146 -9.73 6.08 4.08
C MET A 146 -10.28 6.05 2.66
N ILE A 147 -11.57 5.70 2.47
CA ILE A 147 -12.24 5.78 1.18
C ILE A 147 -12.35 7.23 0.71
N ASP A 148 -12.69 8.16 1.59
CA ASP A 148 -12.75 9.59 1.27
C ASP A 148 -11.38 10.12 0.85
N ILE A 149 -10.30 9.77 1.57
CA ILE A 149 -8.94 10.13 1.20
C ILE A 149 -8.55 9.50 -0.15
N ALA A 150 -8.94 8.27 -0.41
CA ALA A 150 -8.68 7.62 -1.69
C ALA A 150 -9.36 8.35 -2.86
N LYS A 151 -10.58 8.84 -2.65
CA LYS A 151 -11.30 9.68 -3.63
C LYS A 151 -10.65 11.06 -3.81
N GLU A 152 -10.18 11.68 -2.73
CA GLU A 152 -9.49 12.97 -2.74
C GLU A 152 -8.24 12.95 -3.64
N PHE A 153 -7.48 11.85 -3.61
CA PHE A 153 -6.24 11.67 -4.38
C PHE A 153 -6.38 10.71 -5.57
N ASN A 154 -7.61 10.36 -5.93
CA ASN A 154 -7.93 9.52 -7.10
C ASN A 154 -7.15 8.19 -7.16
N TYR A 155 -7.00 7.52 -6.03
CA TYR A 155 -6.50 6.14 -6.01
C TYR A 155 -7.56 5.16 -5.52
N LYS A 156 -7.31 3.85 -5.71
CA LYS A 156 -8.24 2.79 -5.30
C LYS A 156 -7.68 1.97 -4.16
N ILE A 157 -8.52 1.69 -3.17
CA ILE A 157 -8.23 0.69 -2.14
C ILE A 157 -8.74 -0.66 -2.68
N THR A 158 -7.89 -1.67 -2.67
CA THR A 158 -8.25 -3.03 -3.13
C THR A 158 -8.92 -3.83 -2.03
N ALA A 159 -8.35 -3.78 -0.82
CA ALA A 159 -8.88 -4.52 0.32
C ALA A 159 -8.59 -3.83 1.66
N PHE A 160 -9.55 -3.91 2.59
CA PHE A 160 -9.29 -3.70 4.00
C PHE A 160 -9.01 -5.04 4.68
N HIS A 161 -7.88 -5.11 5.38
CA HIS A 161 -7.49 -6.26 6.16
C HIS A 161 -7.87 -6.09 7.64
N HIS A 162 -8.24 -7.20 8.28
CA HIS A 162 -8.67 -7.22 9.67
C HIS A 162 -9.88 -6.32 9.93
N GLY A 163 -10.75 -6.20 8.93
CA GLY A 163 -11.89 -5.29 8.92
C GLY A 163 -13.04 -5.77 9.81
N VAL A 164 -12.80 -5.87 11.12
CA VAL A 164 -13.78 -6.43 12.07
C VAL A 164 -15.12 -5.70 12.06
N GLU A 165 -15.16 -4.43 11.69
CA GLU A 165 -16.40 -3.64 11.55
C GLU A 165 -16.82 -3.43 10.08
N ALA A 166 -16.19 -4.09 9.10
CA ALA A 166 -16.52 -3.91 7.68
C ALA A 166 -17.98 -4.22 7.37
N TYR A 167 -18.60 -5.15 8.11
CA TYR A 167 -20.02 -5.48 7.95
C TYR A 167 -20.95 -4.29 8.17
N LYS A 168 -20.56 -3.29 8.98
CA LYS A 168 -21.36 -2.08 9.23
C LYS A 168 -21.44 -1.13 8.03
N ILE A 169 -20.51 -1.26 7.09
CA ILE A 169 -20.38 -0.43 5.90
C ILE A 169 -20.26 -1.28 4.63
N ALA A 170 -20.86 -2.47 4.63
CA ALA A 170 -20.76 -3.44 3.54
C ALA A 170 -21.18 -2.83 2.19
N ASP A 171 -22.27 -2.07 2.16
CA ASP A 171 -22.75 -1.39 0.96
C ASP A 171 -21.72 -0.38 0.44
N LEU A 172 -21.13 0.44 1.33
CA LEU A 172 -20.09 1.40 0.95
C LEU A 172 -18.85 0.71 0.36
N LEU A 173 -18.45 -0.44 0.92
CA LEU A 173 -17.35 -1.23 0.39
C LEU A 173 -17.68 -1.80 -0.99
N ALA A 174 -18.87 -2.35 -1.16
CA ALA A 174 -19.37 -2.90 -2.42
C ALA A 174 -19.43 -1.83 -3.52
N ASP A 175 -19.99 -0.66 -3.22
CA ASP A 175 -20.09 0.48 -4.15
C ASP A 175 -18.72 0.99 -4.64
N ASN A 176 -17.69 0.83 -3.84
CA ASN A 176 -16.31 1.20 -4.20
C ASN A 176 -15.46 0.01 -4.69
N GLY A 177 -16.04 -1.20 -4.82
CA GLY A 177 -15.35 -2.39 -5.28
C GLY A 177 -14.21 -2.86 -4.35
N ILE A 178 -14.39 -2.65 -3.03
CA ILE A 178 -13.36 -2.94 -2.01
C ILE A 178 -13.67 -4.26 -1.31
N CYS A 179 -12.69 -5.16 -1.25
CA CYS A 179 -12.80 -6.41 -0.50
C CYS A 179 -12.59 -6.19 1.01
N GLY A 180 -13.38 -6.89 1.82
CA GLY A 180 -13.16 -7.01 3.27
C GLY A 180 -12.49 -8.34 3.59
N ALA A 181 -11.24 -8.31 4.07
CA ALA A 181 -10.57 -9.47 4.62
C ALA A 181 -10.78 -9.49 6.15
N LEU A 182 -11.67 -10.37 6.58
CA LEU A 182 -12.08 -10.47 7.98
C LEU A 182 -11.21 -11.50 8.72
N TRP A 183 -11.15 -11.36 10.03
CA TRP A 183 -10.69 -12.45 10.89
C TRP A 183 -11.84 -13.43 11.17
N ALA A 184 -11.51 -14.69 11.16
CA ALA A 184 -12.41 -15.75 11.64
C ALA A 184 -12.43 -15.79 13.17
#